data_d68e8c03ed832b30c5c44b0c8905508d
#
_entry.id   d68e8c03ed832b30c5c44b0c8905508d
#
_cell.length_a   1.000
_cell.length_b   1.000
_cell.length_c   1.000
_cell.angle_alpha   90.00
_cell.angle_beta   90.00
_cell.angle_gamma   90.00
#
_symmetry.space_group_name_H-M   'P 1'
#
loop_
_entity.id
_entity.type
_entity.pdbx_description
1 polymer ?
#
loop_
_entity_poly.entity_id
_entity_poly.type
_entity_poly.pdbx_seq_one_letter_code
_entity_poly.pdbx_strand_id
1 'polypeptide(L)'
;MSEEIKNVQEELNEQMQIRRDKLAEYEADGIYPFGQRFVVKDNAKEIKDDFFLKYDGQPVVIAGRLMTIRSHGKTAFANVRDKSGDIQVYFRKDVLGEEAYKYVKMLDIGDIIGVEGHVFKTHTGEVTIKVNKLTLLSKSLRPLPEKWHGLKDTELRYRQRYVDLIVNPEVRDTFVKRSQIVAKIREYMMRDGFMEVETPMMHAIPGGAAARPFITHHNALDIDIYMRIAPELYLKRLIVGGMDRVFEMNRCFRNEGIDNRHNPEFTTIESYQAYGDVEDAIRLTENLVSYCAQEVLGTQEITYQGTEINLTPPWNRITMAEGVKKYTGEDFDAVTTIEEARAIADRLNVEYTENDGIGKILNLCFEDYVEENLIQPTIVYGHPKEISPLAKASRENPLATERFEAFIYGRELANGFSELNDPIDQKQRFLDQLKEREAGDDEAHRMDEDFVTALEYGLPPTAGLGVGIDRLVMFLTDSASIRDVLLFPLMKPEAPKHFEAEEAE
;
A
#
# COMPACT_ATOMS: atom_id res chain seq x y z
N MET A 1 33.44 11.43 5.74
CA MET A 1 32.81 11.57 4.41
C MET A 1 33.88 11.38 3.36
N SER A 2 33.65 10.52 2.35
CA SER A 2 34.64 10.34 1.29
C SER A 2 34.79 11.65 0.48
N GLU A 3 35.97 11.88 -0.09
CA GLU A 3 36.25 13.06 -0.94
C GLU A 3 35.23 13.16 -2.09
N GLU A 4 34.79 12.03 -2.61
CA GLU A 4 33.77 11.91 -3.65
C GLU A 4 32.39 12.46 -3.23
N ILE A 5 31.95 12.20 -1.99
CA ILE A 5 30.68 12.75 -1.44
C ILE A 5 30.77 14.26 -1.21
N LYS A 6 31.95 14.78 -0.78
CA LYS A 6 32.17 16.23 -0.64
C LYS A 6 32.07 16.92 -2.00
N ASN A 7 32.73 16.38 -3.02
CA ASN A 7 32.70 16.93 -4.37
C ASN A 7 31.29 16.97 -4.97
N VAL A 8 30.51 15.91 -4.80
CA VAL A 8 29.11 15.87 -5.26
C VAL A 8 28.23 16.90 -4.52
N GLN A 9 28.45 17.10 -3.22
CA GLN A 9 27.69 18.10 -2.46
C GLN A 9 28.05 19.54 -2.84
N GLU A 10 29.32 19.82 -3.11
CA GLU A 10 29.79 21.12 -3.59
C GLU A 10 29.21 21.43 -4.98
N GLU A 11 29.27 20.49 -5.92
CA GLU A 11 28.69 20.62 -7.25
C GLU A 11 27.17 20.82 -7.20
N LEU A 12 26.47 20.11 -6.33
CA LEU A 12 25.03 20.29 -6.10
C LEU A 12 24.71 21.70 -5.61
N ASN A 13 25.50 22.21 -4.66
CA ASN A 13 25.34 23.57 -4.13
C ASN A 13 25.57 24.63 -5.20
N GLU A 14 26.57 24.45 -6.04
CA GLU A 14 26.86 25.35 -7.15
C GLU A 14 25.71 25.41 -8.16
N GLN A 15 25.19 24.25 -8.59
CA GLN A 15 24.04 24.19 -9.48
C GLN A 15 22.79 24.81 -8.87
N MET A 16 22.55 24.62 -7.58
CA MET A 16 21.44 25.27 -6.88
C MET A 16 21.61 26.79 -6.82
N GLN A 17 22.83 27.30 -6.67
CA GLN A 17 23.10 28.73 -6.71
C GLN A 17 22.87 29.32 -8.10
N ILE A 18 23.37 28.68 -9.16
CA ILE A 18 23.10 29.09 -10.55
C ILE A 18 21.59 29.21 -10.83
N ARG A 19 20.79 28.28 -10.33
CA ARG A 19 19.34 28.31 -10.51
C ARG A 19 18.66 29.44 -9.73
N ARG A 20 19.20 29.81 -8.56
CA ARG A 20 18.75 30.97 -7.78
C ARG A 20 19.12 32.29 -8.47
N ASP A 21 20.30 32.35 -9.08
CA ASP A 21 20.73 33.53 -9.85
C ASP A 21 19.80 33.73 -11.07
N LYS A 22 19.47 32.66 -11.79
CA LYS A 22 18.48 32.70 -12.88
C LYS A 22 17.09 33.10 -12.38
N LEU A 23 16.68 32.66 -11.19
CA LEU A 23 15.43 33.07 -10.56
C LEU A 23 15.39 34.58 -10.38
N ALA A 24 16.45 35.17 -9.81
CA ALA A 24 16.56 36.60 -9.62
C ALA A 24 16.54 37.37 -10.96
N GLU A 25 17.11 36.80 -12.03
CA GLU A 25 17.05 37.37 -13.37
C GLU A 25 15.62 37.37 -13.95
N TYR A 26 14.84 36.29 -13.77
CA TYR A 26 13.41 36.27 -14.15
C TYR A 26 12.61 37.37 -13.42
N GLU A 27 12.84 37.52 -12.12
CA GLU A 27 12.15 38.54 -11.31
C GLU A 27 12.53 39.95 -11.72
N ALA A 28 13.81 40.20 -12.03
CA ALA A 28 14.31 41.48 -12.51
C ALA A 28 13.69 41.87 -13.88
N ASP A 29 13.44 40.89 -14.74
CA ASP A 29 12.76 41.06 -16.03
C ASP A 29 11.21 41.18 -15.89
N GLY A 30 10.68 41.16 -14.66
CA GLY A 30 9.25 41.26 -14.39
C GLY A 30 8.46 39.97 -14.70
N ILE A 31 9.16 38.86 -14.89
CA ILE A 31 8.53 37.54 -15.08
C ILE A 31 8.39 36.86 -13.73
N TYR A 32 7.14 36.50 -13.37
CA TYR A 32 6.88 35.78 -12.16
C TYR A 32 7.22 34.29 -12.33
N PRO A 33 8.28 33.79 -11.67
CA PRO A 33 8.83 32.44 -11.94
C PRO A 33 8.07 31.31 -11.27
N PHE A 34 7.07 31.60 -10.44
CA PHE A 34 6.13 30.67 -9.82
C PHE A 34 4.72 30.99 -10.29
N GLY A 35 4.43 30.63 -11.52
CA GLY A 35 3.35 31.09 -12.36
C GLY A 35 1.94 31.01 -11.79
N GLN A 36 1.03 31.54 -12.56
CA GLN A 36 -0.41 31.58 -12.29
C GLN A 36 -1.12 30.38 -12.93
N ARG A 37 -2.45 30.34 -12.80
CA ARG A 37 -3.30 29.35 -13.46
C ARG A 37 -3.00 29.27 -14.95
N PHE A 38 -2.66 28.09 -15.42
CA PHE A 38 -2.47 27.76 -16.83
C PHE A 38 -3.51 26.73 -17.26
N VAL A 39 -4.20 26.98 -18.37
CA VAL A 39 -5.28 26.11 -18.86
C VAL A 39 -4.70 25.14 -19.86
N VAL A 40 -4.47 23.90 -19.41
CA VAL A 40 -4.06 22.78 -20.27
C VAL A 40 -5.28 22.27 -21.04
N LYS A 41 -5.13 22.04 -22.35
CA LYS A 41 -6.20 21.55 -23.23
C LYS A 41 -5.92 20.14 -23.74
N ASP A 42 -4.65 19.80 -23.89
CA ASP A 42 -4.19 18.59 -24.56
C ASP A 42 -3.19 17.84 -23.68
N ASN A 43 -2.89 16.57 -23.98
CA ASN A 43 -1.89 15.78 -23.28
C ASN A 43 -0.97 15.03 -24.24
N ALA A 44 0.22 14.68 -23.75
CA ALA A 44 1.29 14.10 -24.56
C ALA A 44 0.89 12.81 -25.27
N LYS A 45 0.19 11.90 -24.56
CA LYS A 45 -0.19 10.60 -25.10
C LYS A 45 -1.23 10.73 -26.20
N GLU A 46 -2.28 11.51 -25.98
CA GLU A 46 -3.35 11.72 -26.95
C GLU A 46 -2.81 12.38 -28.24
N ILE A 47 -1.91 13.37 -28.10
CA ILE A 47 -1.28 14.02 -29.25
C ILE A 47 -0.46 13.02 -30.07
N LYS A 48 0.24 12.08 -29.45
CA LYS A 48 1.04 11.07 -30.14
C LYS A 48 0.17 10.00 -30.80
N ASP A 49 -0.80 9.47 -30.07
CA ASP A 49 -1.66 8.37 -30.50
C ASP A 49 -2.56 8.79 -31.67
N ASP A 50 -3.13 9.99 -31.60
CA ASP A 50 -4.08 10.52 -32.57
C ASP A 50 -3.45 11.51 -33.56
N PHE A 51 -2.13 11.52 -33.71
CA PHE A 51 -1.40 12.49 -34.54
C PHE A 51 -2.03 12.66 -35.91
N PHE A 52 -2.16 11.60 -36.70
CA PHE A 52 -2.68 11.65 -38.09
C PHE A 52 -4.18 11.93 -38.18
N LEU A 53 -4.93 11.54 -37.14
CA LEU A 53 -6.40 11.69 -37.14
C LEU A 53 -6.84 13.07 -36.69
N LYS A 54 -6.12 13.68 -35.75
CA LYS A 54 -6.60 14.85 -35.02
C LYS A 54 -5.58 15.98 -34.92
N TYR A 55 -4.28 15.69 -34.79
CA TYR A 55 -3.30 16.65 -34.28
C TYR A 55 -2.32 17.20 -35.33
N ASP A 56 -2.18 16.61 -36.53
CA ASP A 56 -1.24 17.10 -37.52
C ASP A 56 -1.55 18.55 -37.92
N GLY A 57 -0.59 19.46 -37.71
CA GLY A 57 -0.72 20.90 -37.94
C GLY A 57 -1.63 21.65 -36.97
N GLN A 58 -2.26 20.99 -36.02
CA GLN A 58 -3.22 21.60 -35.10
C GLN A 58 -2.54 22.33 -33.94
N PRO A 59 -3.18 23.43 -33.43
CA PRO A 59 -2.74 24.14 -32.25
C PRO A 59 -3.04 23.30 -30.99
N VAL A 60 -2.08 23.25 -30.09
CA VAL A 60 -2.20 22.54 -28.80
C VAL A 60 -1.67 23.39 -27.65
N VAL A 61 -2.19 23.11 -26.45
CA VAL A 61 -1.78 23.75 -25.20
C VAL A 61 -1.50 22.66 -24.16
N ILE A 62 -0.23 22.44 -23.83
CA ILE A 62 0.21 21.49 -22.83
C ILE A 62 0.99 22.16 -21.71
N ALA A 63 1.08 21.49 -20.57
CA ALA A 63 2.03 21.84 -19.51
C ALA A 63 2.65 20.57 -18.91
N GLY A 64 3.90 20.68 -18.48
CA GLY A 64 4.60 19.56 -17.88
C GLY A 64 5.98 19.94 -17.40
N ARG A 65 6.69 18.93 -16.90
CA ARG A 65 8.07 19.07 -16.43
C ARG A 65 9.06 18.90 -17.57
N LEU A 66 10.01 19.82 -17.64
CA LEU A 66 11.13 19.75 -18.57
C LEU A 66 12.10 18.63 -18.14
N MET A 67 12.19 17.57 -18.94
CA MET A 67 13.00 16.39 -18.63
C MET A 67 14.33 16.38 -19.36
N THR A 68 14.40 17.00 -20.54
CA THR A 68 15.64 17.19 -21.31
C THR A 68 15.57 18.49 -22.10
N ILE A 69 16.75 19.11 -22.33
CA ILE A 69 16.86 20.24 -23.25
C ILE A 69 18.22 20.19 -23.97
N ARG A 70 18.21 20.40 -25.28
CA ARG A 70 19.39 20.43 -26.13
C ARG A 70 19.32 21.65 -27.04
N SER A 71 20.21 22.62 -26.84
CA SER A 71 20.25 23.86 -27.61
C SER A 71 21.32 23.81 -28.70
N HIS A 72 20.96 24.23 -29.90
CA HIS A 72 21.85 24.36 -31.05
C HIS A 72 21.64 25.74 -31.69
N GLY A 73 22.47 26.70 -31.30
CA GLY A 73 22.45 28.06 -31.87
C GLY A 73 21.09 28.75 -31.67
N LYS A 74 20.29 28.84 -32.73
CA LYS A 74 18.99 29.54 -32.74
C LYS A 74 17.78 28.61 -32.52
N THR A 75 18.04 27.36 -32.16
CA THR A 75 17.01 26.34 -31.95
C THR A 75 17.28 25.51 -30.70
N ALA A 76 16.24 24.96 -30.10
CA ALA A 76 16.37 24.00 -29.02
C ALA A 76 15.27 22.93 -29.14
N PHE A 77 15.65 21.69 -28.85
CA PHE A 77 14.72 20.57 -28.66
C PHE A 77 14.70 20.21 -27.17
N ALA A 78 13.51 19.93 -26.68
CA ALA A 78 13.32 19.51 -25.29
C ALA A 78 12.22 18.45 -25.18
N ASN A 79 12.24 17.66 -24.11
CA ASN A 79 11.14 16.77 -23.77
C ASN A 79 10.40 17.33 -22.55
N VAL A 80 9.10 17.46 -22.69
CA VAL A 80 8.17 17.83 -21.60
C VAL A 80 7.38 16.60 -21.19
N ARG A 81 7.37 16.32 -19.91
CA ARG A 81 6.62 15.21 -19.31
C ARG A 81 5.38 15.74 -18.62
N ASP A 82 4.22 15.28 -19.05
CA ASP A 82 2.94 15.49 -18.37
C ASP A 82 2.45 14.22 -17.64
N LYS A 83 1.19 14.23 -17.23
CA LYS A 83 0.57 13.07 -16.56
C LYS A 83 0.48 11.81 -17.43
N SER A 84 0.52 11.97 -18.76
CA SER A 84 0.29 10.90 -19.74
C SER A 84 1.57 10.38 -20.39
N GLY A 85 2.68 11.11 -20.28
CA GLY A 85 3.97 10.73 -20.84
C GLY A 85 4.81 11.90 -21.32
N ASP A 86 5.83 11.60 -22.12
CA ASP A 86 6.78 12.58 -22.67
C ASP A 86 6.38 13.00 -24.08
N ILE A 87 6.52 14.29 -24.39
CA ILE A 87 6.40 14.82 -25.76
C ILE A 87 7.56 15.75 -26.08
N GLN A 88 8.06 15.67 -27.31
CA GLN A 88 9.09 16.57 -27.79
C GLN A 88 8.51 17.95 -28.08
N VAL A 89 9.22 18.99 -27.69
CA VAL A 89 8.93 20.40 -28.04
C VAL A 89 10.12 21.01 -28.74
N TYR A 90 9.84 21.89 -29.72
CA TYR A 90 10.83 22.52 -30.56
C TYR A 90 10.71 24.03 -30.48
N PHE A 91 11.75 24.68 -29.97
CA PHE A 91 11.87 26.14 -29.84
C PHE A 91 12.70 26.69 -30.98
N ARG A 92 12.22 27.76 -31.58
CA ARG A 92 12.94 28.50 -32.64
C ARG A 92 12.95 29.99 -32.32
N LYS A 93 14.15 30.62 -32.43
CA LYS A 93 14.35 32.03 -32.12
C LYS A 93 13.54 32.93 -33.06
N ASP A 94 13.44 32.56 -34.35
CA ASP A 94 12.68 33.30 -35.38
C ASP A 94 11.16 33.21 -35.21
N VAL A 95 10.65 32.22 -34.47
CA VAL A 95 9.22 32.05 -34.16
C VAL A 95 8.86 32.74 -32.85
N LEU A 96 9.67 32.51 -31.80
CA LEU A 96 9.43 33.07 -30.48
C LEU A 96 9.80 34.55 -30.34
N GLY A 97 10.72 35.01 -31.17
CA GLY A 97 11.36 36.34 -31.01
C GLY A 97 12.58 36.27 -30.07
N GLU A 98 13.35 37.34 -30.08
CA GLU A 98 14.63 37.41 -29.39
C GLU A 98 14.47 37.40 -27.86
N GLU A 99 13.53 38.15 -27.33
CA GLU A 99 13.23 38.25 -25.91
C GLU A 99 12.73 36.92 -25.32
N ALA A 100 11.69 36.32 -25.93
CA ALA A 100 11.16 35.05 -25.42
C ALA A 100 12.18 33.89 -25.56
N TYR A 101 13.05 33.94 -26.59
CA TYR A 101 14.08 32.92 -26.75
C TYR A 101 15.22 33.02 -25.69
N LYS A 102 15.41 34.23 -25.09
CA LYS A 102 16.31 34.40 -23.91
C LYS A 102 15.89 33.43 -22.81
N TYR A 103 14.59 33.31 -22.53
CA TYR A 103 14.08 32.46 -21.46
C TYR A 103 14.20 30.97 -21.77
N VAL A 104 14.20 30.56 -23.04
CA VAL A 104 14.51 29.16 -23.43
C VAL A 104 15.92 28.75 -22.97
N LYS A 105 16.87 29.68 -23.02
CA LYS A 105 18.26 29.42 -22.56
C LYS A 105 18.42 29.41 -21.04
N MET A 106 17.46 30.02 -20.33
CA MET A 106 17.44 30.07 -18.86
C MET A 106 16.71 28.88 -18.25
N LEU A 107 16.00 28.07 -19.06
CA LEU A 107 15.36 26.86 -18.58
C LEU A 107 16.38 25.87 -18.05
N ASP A 108 15.98 25.19 -16.97
CA ASP A 108 16.73 24.08 -16.39
C ASP A 108 15.86 22.81 -16.39
N ILE A 109 16.52 21.66 -16.48
CA ILE A 109 15.84 20.36 -16.30
C ILE A 109 15.17 20.35 -14.93
N GLY A 110 13.89 19.99 -14.91
CA GLY A 110 13.04 20.03 -13.72
C GLY A 110 12.05 21.20 -13.70
N ASP A 111 12.25 22.27 -14.48
CA ASP A 111 11.29 23.36 -14.56
C ASP A 111 9.91 22.87 -15.03
N ILE A 112 8.85 23.46 -14.51
CA ILE A 112 7.49 23.24 -15.00
C ILE A 112 7.17 24.34 -16.00
N ILE A 113 6.85 23.95 -17.22
CA ILE A 113 6.56 24.90 -18.32
C ILE A 113 5.21 24.61 -18.96
N GLY A 114 4.56 25.66 -19.42
CA GLY A 114 3.43 25.63 -20.34
C GLY A 114 3.89 26.01 -21.73
N VAL A 115 3.43 25.29 -22.74
CA VAL A 115 3.71 25.59 -24.14
C VAL A 115 2.43 25.62 -24.95
N GLU A 116 2.34 26.65 -25.82
CA GLU A 116 1.32 26.78 -26.85
C GLU A 116 2.03 26.66 -28.19
N GLY A 117 1.53 25.84 -29.11
CA GLY A 117 2.20 25.62 -30.38
C GLY A 117 1.40 24.75 -31.34
N HIS A 118 2.03 24.34 -32.44
CA HIS A 118 1.44 23.46 -33.44
C HIS A 118 2.18 22.13 -33.51
N VAL A 119 1.43 21.06 -33.64
CA VAL A 119 1.98 19.70 -33.73
C VAL A 119 2.49 19.45 -35.14
N PHE A 120 3.65 18.82 -35.27
CA PHE A 120 4.21 18.35 -36.53
C PHE A 120 5.07 17.10 -36.31
N LYS A 121 5.40 16.44 -37.41
CA LYS A 121 6.33 15.30 -37.35
C LYS A 121 7.68 15.71 -37.90
N THR A 122 8.75 15.41 -37.14
CA THR A 122 10.14 15.68 -37.60
C THR A 122 10.54 14.75 -38.76
N HIS A 123 11.63 15.05 -39.45
CA HIS A 123 12.19 14.17 -40.49
C HIS A 123 12.56 12.78 -39.97
N THR A 124 12.89 12.66 -38.67
CA THR A 124 13.17 11.39 -38.00
C THR A 124 11.92 10.66 -37.53
N GLY A 125 10.74 11.23 -37.76
CA GLY A 125 9.46 10.60 -37.43
C GLY A 125 8.91 10.92 -36.01
N GLU A 126 9.57 11.77 -35.21
CA GLU A 126 9.11 12.11 -33.87
C GLU A 126 7.98 13.16 -33.91
N VAL A 127 6.88 12.88 -33.19
CA VAL A 127 5.77 13.84 -33.00
C VAL A 127 6.23 14.94 -32.06
N THR A 128 6.17 16.19 -32.53
CA THR A 128 6.81 17.33 -31.89
C THR A 128 5.88 18.55 -31.90
N ILE A 129 5.92 19.35 -30.85
CA ILE A 129 5.20 20.63 -30.80
C ILE A 129 6.17 21.75 -31.16
N LYS A 130 5.93 22.45 -32.25
CA LYS A 130 6.60 23.69 -32.58
C LYS A 130 6.02 24.81 -31.73
N VAL A 131 6.83 25.30 -30.79
CA VAL A 131 6.38 26.24 -29.75
C VAL A 131 6.27 27.65 -30.31
N ASN A 132 5.10 28.27 -30.15
CA ASN A 132 4.81 29.67 -30.46
C ASN A 132 4.86 30.56 -29.21
N LYS A 133 4.54 29.97 -28.03
CA LYS A 133 4.59 30.68 -26.76
C LYS A 133 5.05 29.74 -25.65
N LEU A 134 6.00 30.22 -24.85
CA LEU A 134 6.53 29.56 -23.66
C LEU A 134 6.09 30.34 -22.44
N THR A 135 5.64 29.62 -21.41
CA THR A 135 5.31 30.18 -20.11
C THR A 135 6.03 29.38 -19.03
N LEU A 136 6.86 30.03 -18.21
CA LEU A 136 7.43 29.41 -17.02
C LEU A 136 6.33 29.32 -15.95
N LEU A 137 6.01 28.12 -15.47
CA LEU A 137 4.98 27.89 -14.46
C LEU A 137 5.56 27.66 -13.06
N SER A 138 6.75 27.03 -13.00
CA SER A 138 7.48 26.90 -11.74
C SER A 138 8.96 26.63 -12.00
N LYS A 139 9.82 27.43 -11.42
CA LYS A 139 11.26 27.27 -11.48
C LYS A 139 11.71 26.16 -10.53
N SER A 140 12.43 25.18 -11.04
CA SER A 140 13.06 24.13 -10.24
C SER A 140 14.40 24.65 -9.67
N LEU A 141 14.49 24.77 -8.35
CA LEU A 141 15.69 25.26 -7.67
C LEU A 141 16.68 24.17 -7.28
N ARG A 142 16.30 22.89 -7.42
CA ARG A 142 17.19 21.75 -7.23
C ARG A 142 17.29 20.94 -8.52
N PRO A 143 18.50 20.51 -8.93
CA PRO A 143 18.64 19.60 -10.06
C PRO A 143 17.98 18.25 -9.73
N LEU A 144 17.42 17.61 -10.75
CA LEU A 144 16.99 16.21 -10.62
C LEU A 144 18.23 15.31 -10.56
N PRO A 145 18.16 14.18 -9.86
CA PRO A 145 19.21 13.16 -9.91
C PRO A 145 19.54 12.78 -11.35
N GLU A 146 20.83 12.54 -11.63
CA GLU A 146 21.26 12.19 -12.97
C GLU A 146 20.55 10.94 -13.50
N LYS A 147 20.07 11.01 -14.74
CA LYS A 147 19.31 9.95 -15.40
C LYS A 147 20.03 8.60 -15.45
N TRP A 148 21.36 8.58 -15.43
CA TRP A 148 22.21 7.38 -15.53
C TRP A 148 22.46 6.70 -14.18
N HIS A 149 22.36 7.43 -13.08
CA HIS A 149 22.53 6.89 -11.74
C HIS A 149 21.22 6.82 -10.97
N GLY A 150 20.17 7.56 -11.38
CA GLY A 150 18.82 7.56 -10.81
C GLY A 150 18.83 7.67 -9.27
N LEU A 151 17.69 7.71 -8.66
CA LEU A 151 17.57 7.41 -7.24
C LEU A 151 17.64 5.88 -7.07
N LYS A 152 18.85 5.29 -7.06
CA LYS A 152 19.06 3.85 -6.87
C LYS A 152 18.98 3.44 -5.41
N ASP A 153 19.28 4.35 -4.51
CA ASP A 153 19.14 4.13 -3.08
C ASP A 153 17.67 3.99 -2.73
N THR A 154 17.27 2.78 -2.39
CA THR A 154 15.88 2.42 -2.08
C THR A 154 15.34 3.22 -0.89
N GLU A 155 16.17 3.48 0.13
CA GLU A 155 15.77 4.28 1.29
C GLU A 155 15.49 5.73 0.90
N LEU A 156 16.36 6.33 0.10
CA LEU A 156 16.19 7.69 -0.39
C LEU A 156 14.93 7.80 -1.28
N ARG A 157 14.61 6.77 -2.09
CA ARG A 157 13.38 6.71 -2.88
C ARG A 157 12.13 6.79 -2.00
N TYR A 158 12.11 6.10 -0.88
CA TYR A 158 10.98 6.14 0.06
C TYR A 158 10.88 7.49 0.78
N ARG A 159 12.02 8.08 1.19
CA ARG A 159 12.06 9.38 1.86
C ARG A 159 11.72 10.54 0.95
N GLN A 160 12.17 10.50 -0.30
CA GLN A 160 11.93 11.52 -1.33
C GLN A 160 11.02 10.99 -2.44
N ARG A 161 9.89 10.42 -2.07
CA ARG A 161 8.92 9.83 -3.00
C ARG A 161 8.52 10.79 -4.13
N TYR A 162 8.44 12.08 -3.85
CA TYR A 162 8.17 13.09 -4.87
C TYR A 162 9.26 13.17 -5.94
N VAL A 163 10.52 12.91 -5.62
CA VAL A 163 11.60 12.80 -6.61
C VAL A 163 11.53 11.46 -7.33
N ASP A 164 11.32 10.37 -6.61
CA ASP A 164 11.15 9.02 -7.15
C ASP A 164 10.04 8.98 -8.23
N LEU A 165 8.88 9.60 -7.96
CA LEU A 165 7.78 9.73 -8.93
C LEU A 165 8.13 10.57 -10.17
N ILE A 166 9.11 11.47 -10.08
CA ILE A 166 9.59 12.25 -11.22
C ILE A 166 10.54 11.43 -12.10
N VAL A 167 11.48 10.71 -11.48
CA VAL A 167 12.57 10.06 -12.20
C VAL A 167 12.29 8.62 -12.60
N ASN A 168 11.41 7.93 -11.88
CA ASN A 168 11.03 6.52 -12.07
C ASN A 168 9.54 6.39 -12.46
N PRO A 169 9.19 6.42 -13.75
CA PRO A 169 7.78 6.35 -14.19
C PRO A 169 7.04 5.10 -13.71
N GLU A 170 7.72 3.96 -13.61
CA GLU A 170 7.17 2.69 -13.14
C GLU A 170 6.60 2.77 -11.72
N VAL A 171 7.21 3.59 -10.87
CA VAL A 171 6.71 3.82 -9.49
C VAL A 171 5.33 4.48 -9.51
N ARG A 172 5.13 5.42 -10.43
CA ARG A 172 3.83 6.05 -10.62
C ARG A 172 2.76 5.05 -11.08
N ASP A 173 3.12 4.13 -11.96
CA ASP A 173 2.21 3.10 -12.48
C ASP A 173 1.72 2.18 -11.35
N THR A 174 2.58 1.84 -10.39
CA THR A 174 2.21 1.10 -9.18
C THR A 174 1.09 1.81 -8.42
N PHE A 175 1.20 3.13 -8.20
CA PHE A 175 0.17 3.89 -7.48
C PHE A 175 -1.10 4.13 -8.28
N VAL A 176 -1.01 4.22 -9.61
CA VAL A 176 -2.20 4.22 -10.49
C VAL A 176 -2.94 2.90 -10.37
N LYS A 177 -2.24 1.76 -10.47
CA LYS A 177 -2.82 0.42 -10.27
C LYS A 177 -3.41 0.26 -8.87
N ARG A 178 -2.71 0.71 -7.82
CA ARG A 178 -3.25 0.71 -6.44
C ARG A 178 -4.60 1.43 -6.38
N SER A 179 -4.71 2.62 -6.96
CA SER A 179 -5.97 3.37 -6.99
C SER A 179 -7.07 2.64 -7.76
N GLN A 180 -6.73 1.98 -8.87
CA GLN A 180 -7.67 1.16 -9.64
C GLN A 180 -8.13 -0.07 -8.85
N ILE A 181 -7.21 -0.78 -8.18
CA ILE A 181 -7.53 -1.94 -7.33
C ILE A 181 -8.53 -1.53 -6.24
N VAL A 182 -8.25 -0.44 -5.51
CA VAL A 182 -9.14 0.08 -4.47
C VAL A 182 -10.54 0.43 -5.02
N ALA A 183 -10.60 1.05 -6.21
CA ALA A 183 -11.87 1.35 -6.86
C ALA A 183 -12.63 0.08 -7.26
N LYS A 184 -11.93 -0.95 -7.75
CA LYS A 184 -12.53 -2.23 -8.17
C LYS A 184 -13.01 -3.06 -6.98
N ILE A 185 -12.32 -3.02 -5.86
CA ILE A 185 -12.80 -3.62 -4.61
C ILE A 185 -14.15 -3.00 -4.21
N ARG A 186 -14.25 -1.67 -4.16
CA ARG A 186 -15.52 -1.00 -3.83
C ARG A 186 -16.63 -1.33 -4.81
N GLU A 187 -16.33 -1.33 -6.11
CA GLU A 187 -17.29 -1.71 -7.16
C GLU A 187 -17.81 -3.13 -6.95
N TYR A 188 -16.93 -4.08 -6.66
CA TYR A 188 -17.29 -5.48 -6.40
C TYR A 188 -18.19 -5.60 -5.17
N MET A 189 -17.77 -5.02 -4.05
CA MET A 189 -18.52 -5.11 -2.78
C MET A 189 -19.90 -4.49 -2.88
N MET A 190 -20.01 -3.29 -3.48
CA MET A 190 -21.32 -2.64 -3.66
C MET A 190 -22.22 -3.42 -4.62
N ARG A 191 -21.67 -4.01 -5.69
CA ARG A 191 -22.42 -4.87 -6.62
C ARG A 191 -22.96 -6.13 -5.94
N ASP A 192 -22.20 -6.67 -4.98
CA ASP A 192 -22.61 -7.84 -4.18
C ASP A 192 -23.53 -7.47 -2.99
N GLY A 193 -24.00 -6.22 -2.94
CA GLY A 193 -25.00 -5.74 -1.97
C GLY A 193 -24.44 -5.32 -0.61
N PHE A 194 -23.12 -5.16 -0.50
CA PHE A 194 -22.52 -4.62 0.73
C PHE A 194 -22.64 -3.09 0.76
N MET A 195 -22.88 -2.54 1.96
CA MET A 195 -22.85 -1.12 2.23
C MET A 195 -21.49 -0.72 2.79
N GLU A 196 -20.82 0.28 2.19
CA GLU A 196 -19.63 0.88 2.79
C GLU A 196 -20.02 1.75 3.97
N VAL A 197 -19.37 1.54 5.10
CA VAL A 197 -19.62 2.28 6.35
C VAL A 197 -18.31 2.82 6.91
N GLU A 198 -18.39 3.77 7.82
CA GLU A 198 -17.27 4.30 8.59
C GLU A 198 -17.53 4.11 10.08
N THR A 199 -16.55 3.53 10.78
CA THR A 199 -16.57 3.37 12.23
C THR A 199 -15.40 4.15 12.86
N PRO A 200 -15.40 4.38 14.19
CA PRO A 200 -14.35 5.17 14.82
C PRO A 200 -12.94 4.64 14.56
N MET A 201 -12.00 5.53 14.25
CA MET A 201 -10.57 5.21 14.24
C MET A 201 -9.94 5.29 15.63
N MET A 202 -10.56 6.02 16.55
CA MET A 202 -10.13 6.13 17.93
C MET A 202 -11.10 5.35 18.81
N HIS A 203 -10.59 4.35 19.51
CA HIS A 203 -11.35 3.41 20.32
C HIS A 203 -11.11 3.70 21.82
N ALA A 204 -12.15 3.62 22.64
CA ALA A 204 -12.00 3.61 24.08
C ALA A 204 -11.38 2.29 24.57
N ILE A 205 -11.72 1.17 23.91
CA ILE A 205 -11.18 -0.17 24.16
C ILE A 205 -10.68 -0.73 22.82
N PRO A 206 -9.40 -1.03 22.65
CA PRO A 206 -8.89 -1.68 21.45
C PRO A 206 -9.31 -3.14 21.42
N GLY A 207 -9.69 -3.66 20.23
CA GLY A 207 -10.11 -5.05 20.04
C GLY A 207 -10.30 -5.38 18.58
N GLY A 208 -10.66 -6.64 18.28
CA GLY A 208 -10.86 -7.16 16.93
C GLY A 208 -9.62 -7.76 16.30
N ALA A 209 -8.47 -7.71 16.96
CA ALA A 209 -7.23 -8.38 16.54
C ALA A 209 -6.32 -8.59 17.75
N ALA A 210 -5.37 -9.52 17.65
CA ALA A 210 -4.25 -9.63 18.56
C ALA A 210 -3.13 -8.72 18.05
N ALA A 211 -2.98 -7.54 18.64
CA ALA A 211 -1.98 -6.55 18.25
C ALA A 211 -1.80 -5.48 19.33
N ARG A 212 -0.62 -4.88 19.38
CA ARG A 212 -0.33 -3.76 20.30
C ARG A 212 -0.85 -2.45 19.73
N PRO A 213 -1.75 -1.70 20.43
CA PRO A 213 -2.31 -0.44 19.95
C PRO A 213 -1.35 0.74 20.15
N PHE A 214 -1.48 1.78 19.31
CA PHE A 214 -0.99 3.11 19.65
C PHE A 214 -1.93 3.77 20.62
N ILE A 215 -1.37 4.43 21.63
CA ILE A 215 -2.11 5.15 22.68
C ILE A 215 -1.98 6.66 22.46
N THR A 216 -3.08 7.39 22.56
CA THR A 216 -3.10 8.85 22.53
C THR A 216 -4.00 9.37 23.65
N HIS A 217 -3.86 10.65 24.01
CA HIS A 217 -4.60 11.26 25.11
C HIS A 217 -5.60 12.30 24.60
N HIS A 218 -6.86 12.20 25.07
CA HIS A 218 -7.90 13.18 24.76
C HIS A 218 -7.93 14.26 25.84
N ASN A 219 -7.30 15.41 25.61
CA ASN A 219 -7.07 16.46 26.58
C ASN A 219 -8.36 16.97 27.27
N ALA A 220 -9.45 17.16 26.52
CA ALA A 220 -10.68 17.71 27.06
C ALA A 220 -11.44 16.76 28.00
N LEU A 221 -11.29 15.46 27.81
CA LEU A 221 -11.91 14.43 28.63
C LEU A 221 -10.96 13.84 29.67
N ASP A 222 -9.67 14.14 29.55
CA ASP A 222 -8.60 13.62 30.42
C ASP A 222 -8.59 12.09 30.45
N ILE A 223 -8.70 11.46 29.24
CA ILE A 223 -8.71 10.00 29.08
C ILE A 223 -7.74 9.56 27.99
N ASP A 224 -7.18 8.38 28.15
CA ASP A 224 -6.45 7.69 27.08
C ASP A 224 -7.41 7.01 26.12
N ILE A 225 -7.13 7.14 24.84
CA ILE A 225 -7.82 6.49 23.74
C ILE A 225 -6.80 5.80 22.84
N TYR A 226 -7.26 4.85 22.04
CA TYR A 226 -6.41 3.97 21.27
C TYR A 226 -6.70 4.11 19.76
N MET A 227 -5.64 4.18 18.96
CA MET A 227 -5.82 4.01 17.52
C MET A 227 -6.28 2.58 17.24
N ARG A 228 -7.30 2.40 16.41
CA ARG A 228 -7.88 1.07 16.14
C ARG A 228 -6.87 0.10 15.53
N ILE A 229 -6.89 -1.12 16.02
CA ILE A 229 -6.14 -2.25 15.46
C ILE A 229 -6.95 -3.02 14.42
N ALA A 230 -8.29 -2.95 14.51
CA ALA A 230 -9.28 -3.51 13.60
C ALA A 230 -10.64 -2.82 13.81
N PRO A 231 -11.53 -2.71 12.80
CA PRO A 231 -12.90 -2.20 12.94
C PRO A 231 -13.91 -3.28 13.37
N GLU A 232 -13.53 -4.53 13.49
CA GLU A 232 -14.33 -5.74 13.66
C GLU A 232 -15.48 -5.59 14.66
N LEU A 233 -15.20 -5.20 15.92
CA LEU A 233 -16.20 -5.16 16.97
C LEU A 233 -17.30 -4.11 16.71
N TYR A 234 -16.98 -3.03 15.99
CA TYR A 234 -17.97 -2.03 15.59
C TYR A 234 -18.80 -2.53 14.41
N LEU A 235 -18.20 -3.20 13.43
CA LEU A 235 -18.93 -3.73 12.28
C LEU A 235 -19.91 -4.83 12.70
N LYS A 236 -19.55 -5.69 13.65
CA LYS A 236 -20.45 -6.68 14.24
C LYS A 236 -21.65 -6.03 14.96
N ARG A 237 -21.45 -4.92 15.66
CA ARG A 237 -22.55 -4.15 16.27
C ARG A 237 -23.54 -3.63 15.20
N LEU A 238 -23.06 -3.28 13.99
CA LEU A 238 -23.96 -2.90 12.89
C LEU A 238 -24.79 -4.08 12.40
N ILE A 239 -24.20 -5.28 12.34
CA ILE A 239 -24.96 -6.52 12.02
C ILE A 239 -26.03 -6.79 13.08
N VAL A 240 -25.72 -6.68 14.37
CA VAL A 240 -26.73 -6.74 15.45
C VAL A 240 -27.81 -5.70 15.24
N GLY A 241 -27.46 -4.51 14.76
CA GLY A 241 -28.39 -3.41 14.44
C GLY A 241 -29.25 -3.65 13.20
N GLY A 242 -29.09 -4.77 12.47
CA GLY A 242 -29.88 -5.13 11.29
C GLY A 242 -29.31 -4.64 9.97
N MET A 243 -28.03 -4.28 9.90
CA MET A 243 -27.33 -3.99 8.65
C MET A 243 -26.73 -5.30 8.11
N ASP A 244 -27.45 -6.01 7.25
CA ASP A 244 -27.14 -7.39 6.87
C ASP A 244 -25.81 -7.59 6.14
N ARG A 245 -25.31 -6.58 5.41
CA ARG A 245 -24.04 -6.63 4.69
C ARG A 245 -23.33 -5.29 4.78
N VAL A 246 -22.22 -5.24 5.50
CA VAL A 246 -21.40 -4.04 5.66
C VAL A 246 -19.95 -4.32 5.34
N PHE A 247 -19.26 -3.31 4.85
CA PHE A 247 -17.80 -3.32 4.78
C PHE A 247 -17.23 -1.96 5.11
N GLU A 248 -16.01 -1.95 5.61
CA GLU A 248 -15.19 -0.75 5.78
C GLU A 248 -13.82 -0.99 5.19
N MET A 249 -13.35 -0.09 4.32
CA MET A 249 -12.01 -0.11 3.79
C MET A 249 -11.26 1.13 4.27
N ASN A 250 -10.38 0.96 5.24
CA ASN A 250 -9.74 2.08 5.90
C ASN A 250 -8.40 1.69 6.57
N ARG A 251 -7.79 2.64 7.27
CA ARG A 251 -6.55 2.44 8.00
C ARG A 251 -6.75 1.74 9.31
N CYS A 252 -5.83 0.80 9.61
CA CYS A 252 -5.60 0.23 10.92
C CYS A 252 -4.18 0.53 11.37
N PHE A 253 -3.94 0.47 12.68
CA PHE A 253 -2.71 0.92 13.32
C PHE A 253 -2.25 -0.15 14.30
N ARG A 254 -1.01 -0.65 14.14
CA ARG A 254 -0.40 -1.62 15.05
C ARG A 254 0.98 -1.12 15.46
N ASN A 255 1.22 -1.03 16.76
CA ASN A 255 2.47 -0.53 17.30
C ASN A 255 3.52 -1.64 17.36
N GLU A 256 3.91 -2.10 16.19
CA GLU A 256 4.82 -3.20 15.95
C GLU A 256 6.06 -2.74 15.18
N GLY A 257 6.94 -3.70 14.85
CA GLY A 257 8.15 -3.42 14.06
C GLY A 257 7.88 -2.94 12.64
N ILE A 258 8.89 -2.35 12.01
CA ILE A 258 8.86 -1.88 10.63
C ILE A 258 9.81 -2.76 9.81
N ASP A 259 9.27 -3.49 8.84
CA ASP A 259 10.05 -4.33 7.93
C ASP A 259 9.53 -4.23 6.46
N ASN A 260 9.87 -5.19 5.62
CA ASN A 260 9.41 -5.26 4.25
C ASN A 260 7.96 -5.76 4.10
N ARG A 261 7.38 -6.34 5.15
CA ARG A 261 6.03 -6.92 5.19
C ARG A 261 5.07 -6.10 6.04
N HIS A 262 5.58 -5.34 7.02
CA HIS A 262 4.80 -4.61 8.03
C HIS A 262 5.11 -3.12 8.04
N ASN A 263 4.03 -2.33 8.14
CA ASN A 263 4.07 -0.89 8.38
C ASN A 263 3.07 -0.60 9.51
N PRO A 264 3.41 0.23 10.49
CA PRO A 264 2.53 0.48 11.65
C PRO A 264 1.16 1.03 11.30
N GLU A 265 1.02 1.63 10.14
CA GLU A 265 -0.22 2.11 9.53
C GLU A 265 -0.40 1.40 8.19
N PHE A 266 -1.50 0.68 8.02
CA PHE A 266 -1.79 -0.10 6.81
C PHE A 266 -3.27 -0.02 6.45
N THR A 267 -3.60 -0.38 5.21
CA THR A 267 -4.99 -0.42 4.72
C THR A 267 -5.51 -1.85 4.71
N THR A 268 -6.66 -2.05 5.33
CA THR A 268 -7.43 -3.29 5.25
C THR A 268 -8.84 -3.01 4.78
N ILE A 269 -9.51 -4.01 4.22
CA ILE A 269 -10.95 -4.06 4.12
C ILE A 269 -11.45 -5.14 5.07
N GLU A 270 -12.46 -4.82 5.86
CA GLU A 270 -13.23 -5.81 6.61
C GLU A 270 -14.68 -5.77 6.19
N SER A 271 -15.28 -6.95 6.08
CA SER A 271 -16.68 -7.12 5.67
C SER A 271 -17.39 -8.17 6.50
N TYR A 272 -18.65 -7.93 6.78
CA TYR A 272 -19.50 -8.82 7.59
C TYR A 272 -20.83 -9.01 6.86
N GLN A 273 -21.23 -10.28 6.75
CA GLN A 273 -22.47 -10.69 6.09
C GLN A 273 -23.32 -11.55 7.04
N ALA A 274 -24.51 -11.06 7.39
CA ALA A 274 -25.48 -11.83 8.13
C ALA A 274 -25.98 -13.04 7.33
N TYR A 275 -26.35 -14.11 8.04
CA TYR A 275 -26.86 -15.37 7.49
C TYR A 275 -25.85 -16.11 6.60
N GLY A 276 -24.55 -15.79 6.76
CA GLY A 276 -23.43 -16.44 6.09
C GLY A 276 -22.55 -17.22 7.06
N ASP A 277 -21.61 -17.97 6.49
CA ASP A 277 -20.60 -18.76 7.20
C ASP A 277 -19.20 -18.61 6.57
N VAL A 278 -18.25 -19.36 7.08
CA VAL A 278 -16.85 -19.35 6.62
C VAL A 278 -16.72 -19.64 5.13
N GLU A 279 -17.59 -20.47 4.53
CA GLU A 279 -17.56 -20.79 3.09
C GLU A 279 -17.99 -19.58 2.23
N ASP A 280 -18.88 -18.72 2.74
CA ASP A 280 -19.24 -17.47 2.09
C ASP A 280 -18.03 -16.51 2.08
N ALA A 281 -17.30 -16.41 3.20
CA ALA A 281 -16.12 -15.59 3.30
C ALA A 281 -14.97 -16.09 2.39
N ILE A 282 -14.78 -17.41 2.29
CA ILE A 282 -13.81 -18.01 1.35
C ILE A 282 -14.18 -17.66 -0.10
N ARG A 283 -15.44 -17.88 -0.51
CA ARG A 283 -15.89 -17.55 -1.86
C ARG A 283 -15.73 -16.05 -2.19
N LEU A 284 -16.03 -15.19 -1.21
CA LEU A 284 -15.83 -13.75 -1.36
C LEU A 284 -14.37 -13.40 -1.58
N THR A 285 -13.45 -13.99 -0.81
CA THR A 285 -12.00 -13.80 -0.94
C THR A 285 -11.51 -14.21 -2.32
N GLU A 286 -11.78 -15.44 -2.74
CA GLU A 286 -11.36 -15.98 -4.03
C GLU A 286 -11.86 -15.12 -5.21
N ASN A 287 -13.15 -14.77 -5.19
CA ASN A 287 -13.76 -14.00 -6.27
C ASN A 287 -13.31 -12.55 -6.30
N LEU A 288 -13.16 -11.90 -5.15
CA LEU A 288 -12.71 -10.52 -5.06
C LEU A 288 -11.29 -10.34 -5.61
N VAL A 289 -10.37 -11.21 -5.19
CA VAL A 289 -8.97 -11.19 -5.64
C VAL A 289 -8.88 -11.46 -7.14
N SER A 290 -9.55 -12.51 -7.61
CA SER A 290 -9.63 -12.86 -9.03
C SER A 290 -10.22 -11.73 -9.88
N TYR A 291 -11.30 -11.10 -9.41
CA TYR A 291 -11.93 -9.96 -10.06
C TYR A 291 -10.98 -8.76 -10.17
N CYS A 292 -10.29 -8.40 -9.09
CA CYS A 292 -9.34 -7.30 -9.12
C CYS A 292 -8.19 -7.54 -10.10
N ALA A 293 -7.65 -8.77 -10.15
CA ALA A 293 -6.62 -9.14 -11.12
C ALA A 293 -7.13 -9.01 -12.55
N GLN A 294 -8.30 -9.55 -12.86
CA GLN A 294 -8.90 -9.50 -14.20
C GLN A 294 -9.19 -8.06 -14.65
N GLU A 295 -9.78 -7.24 -13.76
CA GLU A 295 -10.20 -5.89 -14.12
C GLU A 295 -9.04 -4.90 -14.25
N VAL A 296 -7.96 -5.08 -13.47
CA VAL A 296 -6.84 -4.15 -13.45
C VAL A 296 -5.69 -4.58 -14.35
N LEU A 297 -5.42 -5.89 -14.41
CA LEU A 297 -4.31 -6.46 -15.19
C LEU A 297 -4.76 -7.10 -16.50
N GLY A 298 -6.05 -7.43 -16.65
CA GLY A 298 -6.59 -8.17 -17.80
C GLY A 298 -6.33 -9.67 -17.75
N THR A 299 -5.81 -10.19 -16.64
CA THR A 299 -5.48 -11.61 -16.43
C THR A 299 -5.60 -12.00 -14.97
N GLN A 300 -5.87 -13.29 -14.72
CA GLN A 300 -5.83 -13.92 -13.39
C GLN A 300 -4.51 -14.68 -13.15
N GLU A 301 -3.68 -14.81 -14.18
CA GLU A 301 -2.33 -15.37 -14.09
C GLU A 301 -1.36 -14.20 -13.95
N ILE A 302 -0.66 -14.14 -12.83
CA ILE A 302 0.30 -13.07 -12.53
C ILE A 302 1.70 -13.65 -12.35
N THR A 303 2.70 -12.83 -12.58
CA THR A 303 4.08 -13.13 -12.17
C THR A 303 4.40 -12.29 -10.95
N TYR A 304 4.76 -12.93 -9.84
CA TYR A 304 5.19 -12.25 -8.62
C TYR A 304 6.60 -12.71 -8.23
N GLN A 305 7.55 -11.79 -8.20
CA GLN A 305 8.96 -12.04 -7.90
C GLN A 305 9.55 -13.21 -8.73
N GLY A 306 9.20 -13.25 -10.02
CA GLY A 306 9.64 -14.27 -10.96
C GLY A 306 8.89 -15.61 -10.90
N THR A 307 7.88 -15.74 -10.03
CA THR A 307 7.07 -16.95 -9.88
C THR A 307 5.68 -16.74 -10.49
N GLU A 308 5.23 -17.69 -11.30
CA GLU A 308 3.87 -17.68 -11.85
C GLU A 308 2.85 -18.09 -10.77
N ILE A 309 1.80 -17.30 -10.62
CA ILE A 309 0.73 -17.51 -9.65
C ILE A 309 -0.60 -17.41 -10.38
N ASN A 310 -1.44 -18.43 -10.21
CA ASN A 310 -2.79 -18.47 -10.78
C ASN A 310 -3.84 -18.12 -9.70
N LEU A 311 -4.49 -16.98 -9.86
CA LEU A 311 -5.52 -16.46 -8.93
C LEU A 311 -6.92 -16.96 -9.27
N THR A 312 -7.08 -17.85 -10.26
CA THR A 312 -8.38 -18.38 -10.67
C THR A 312 -8.98 -19.28 -9.59
N PRO A 313 -10.23 -19.04 -9.13
CA PRO A 313 -10.92 -19.96 -8.22
C PRO A 313 -11.25 -21.32 -8.87
N PRO A 314 -11.37 -22.40 -8.08
CA PRO A 314 -11.15 -22.46 -6.64
C PRO A 314 -9.67 -22.58 -6.28
N TRP A 315 -9.29 -22.01 -5.14
CA TRP A 315 -7.93 -22.12 -4.62
C TRP A 315 -7.69 -23.46 -3.92
N ASN A 316 -6.41 -23.78 -3.68
CA ASN A 316 -6.06 -24.97 -2.90
C ASN A 316 -6.63 -24.85 -1.50
N ARG A 317 -6.97 -25.99 -0.88
CA ARG A 317 -7.48 -26.08 0.50
C ARG A 317 -6.69 -27.10 1.29
N ILE A 318 -6.31 -26.75 2.52
CA ILE A 318 -5.56 -27.63 3.42
C ILE A 318 -5.92 -27.25 4.88
N THR A 319 -6.03 -28.20 5.77
CA THR A 319 -6.11 -27.87 7.21
C THR A 319 -4.73 -27.49 7.76
N MET A 320 -4.70 -26.75 8.86
CA MET A 320 -3.43 -26.41 9.52
C MET A 320 -2.65 -27.68 9.92
N ALA A 321 -3.32 -28.68 10.50
CA ALA A 321 -2.71 -29.94 10.89
C ALA A 321 -2.19 -30.75 9.68
N GLU A 322 -2.97 -30.82 8.57
CA GLU A 322 -2.54 -31.45 7.32
C GLU A 322 -1.32 -30.73 6.73
N GLY A 323 -1.27 -29.40 6.84
CA GLY A 323 -0.12 -28.60 6.42
C GLY A 323 1.13 -29.00 7.18
N VAL A 324 1.10 -29.00 8.50
CA VAL A 324 2.24 -29.42 9.33
C VAL A 324 2.64 -30.88 9.01
N LYS A 325 1.68 -31.79 8.93
CA LYS A 325 1.95 -33.19 8.57
C LYS A 325 2.64 -33.35 7.21
N LYS A 326 2.20 -32.58 6.22
CA LYS A 326 2.74 -32.63 4.85
C LYS A 326 4.21 -32.20 4.79
N TYR A 327 4.59 -31.16 5.52
CA TYR A 327 5.92 -30.59 5.41
C TYR A 327 6.91 -31.08 6.47
N THR A 328 6.42 -31.58 7.61
CA THR A 328 7.28 -32.06 8.73
C THR A 328 7.18 -33.57 8.97
N GLY A 329 6.09 -34.21 8.56
CA GLY A 329 5.78 -35.60 8.88
C GLY A 329 5.09 -35.79 10.26
N GLU A 330 4.94 -34.72 11.05
CA GLU A 330 4.34 -34.77 12.41
C GLU A 330 2.81 -34.61 12.30
N ASP A 331 2.08 -35.48 12.99
CA ASP A 331 0.63 -35.60 12.92
C ASP A 331 -0.04 -35.00 14.16
N PHE A 332 -0.49 -33.75 14.07
CA PHE A 332 -1.18 -33.10 15.19
C PHE A 332 -2.62 -33.60 15.40
N ASP A 333 -3.25 -34.25 14.42
CA ASP A 333 -4.56 -34.86 14.63
C ASP A 333 -4.52 -36.06 15.61
N ALA A 334 -3.32 -36.63 15.82
CA ALA A 334 -3.10 -37.69 16.77
C ALA A 334 -2.69 -37.19 18.17
N VAL A 335 -2.41 -35.88 18.33
CA VAL A 335 -1.94 -35.29 19.60
C VAL A 335 -3.11 -35.09 20.55
N THR A 336 -2.98 -35.61 21.76
CA THR A 336 -4.01 -35.54 22.81
C THR A 336 -3.54 -34.87 24.09
N THR A 337 -2.22 -34.77 24.31
CA THR A 337 -1.63 -34.16 25.48
C THR A 337 -0.64 -33.06 25.13
N ILE A 338 -0.43 -32.13 26.06
CA ILE A 338 0.53 -31.03 25.86
C ILE A 338 1.97 -31.56 25.77
N GLU A 339 2.29 -32.61 26.45
CA GLU A 339 3.61 -33.25 26.42
C GLU A 339 3.93 -33.81 25.03
N GLU A 340 2.92 -34.38 24.34
CA GLU A 340 3.07 -34.86 22.97
C GLU A 340 3.30 -33.66 22.01
N ALA A 341 2.56 -32.54 22.14
CA ALA A 341 2.74 -31.35 21.33
C ALA A 341 4.14 -30.74 21.55
N ARG A 342 4.58 -30.60 22.79
CA ARG A 342 5.93 -30.13 23.14
C ARG A 342 7.03 -31.02 22.58
N ALA A 343 6.86 -32.34 22.65
CA ALA A 343 7.80 -33.29 22.07
C ALA A 343 7.91 -33.16 20.55
N ILE A 344 6.83 -32.79 19.84
CA ILE A 344 6.87 -32.42 18.41
C ILE A 344 7.67 -31.14 18.20
N ALA A 345 7.34 -30.07 18.93
CA ALA A 345 8.04 -28.78 18.84
C ALA A 345 9.56 -28.95 19.11
N ASP A 346 9.94 -29.72 20.12
CA ASP A 346 11.34 -30.04 20.44
C ASP A 346 12.05 -30.74 19.27
N ARG A 347 11.39 -31.72 18.63
CA ARG A 347 11.95 -32.42 17.45
C ARG A 347 12.14 -31.50 16.25
N LEU A 348 11.22 -30.53 16.09
CA LEU A 348 11.23 -29.57 15.03
C LEU A 348 12.10 -28.33 15.35
N ASN A 349 12.63 -28.21 16.57
CA ASN A 349 13.30 -27.01 17.08
C ASN A 349 12.44 -25.73 17.02
N VAL A 350 11.13 -25.86 17.23
CA VAL A 350 10.20 -24.75 17.36
C VAL A 350 10.21 -24.23 18.79
N GLU A 351 10.42 -22.94 18.98
CA GLU A 351 10.41 -22.30 20.29
C GLU A 351 8.98 -22.11 20.79
N TYR A 352 8.73 -22.49 22.05
CA TYR A 352 7.43 -22.32 22.72
C TYR A 352 7.65 -21.93 24.20
N THR A 353 6.59 -21.44 24.83
CA THR A 353 6.58 -21.09 26.25
C THR A 353 5.84 -22.15 27.09
N GLU A 354 6.02 -22.11 28.41
CA GLU A 354 5.31 -23.02 29.32
C GLU A 354 3.79 -22.80 29.31
N ASN A 355 3.32 -21.63 28.88
CA ASN A 355 1.91 -21.26 28.82
C ASN A 355 1.25 -21.66 27.51
N ASP A 356 2.02 -22.02 26.48
CA ASP A 356 1.46 -22.36 25.16
C ASP A 356 0.79 -23.75 25.23
N GLY A 357 -0.47 -23.79 24.79
CA GLY A 357 -1.23 -25.02 24.65
C GLY A 357 -1.00 -25.71 23.31
N ILE A 358 -1.70 -26.83 23.11
CA ILE A 358 -1.56 -27.67 21.91
C ILE A 358 -1.83 -26.86 20.63
N GLY A 359 -2.87 -26.01 20.63
CA GLY A 359 -3.24 -25.20 19.49
C GLY A 359 -2.22 -24.14 19.15
N LYS A 360 -1.64 -23.48 20.16
CA LYS A 360 -0.58 -22.49 19.94
C LYS A 360 0.68 -23.15 19.38
N ILE A 361 1.07 -24.34 19.90
CA ILE A 361 2.23 -25.09 19.40
C ILE A 361 2.01 -25.54 17.95
N LEU A 362 0.80 -26.00 17.60
CA LEU A 362 0.46 -26.31 16.20
C LEU A 362 0.65 -25.10 15.29
N ASN A 363 0.19 -23.92 15.74
CA ASN A 363 0.34 -22.68 14.99
C ASN A 363 1.82 -22.29 14.79
N LEU A 364 2.65 -22.38 15.85
CA LEU A 364 4.08 -22.11 15.75
C LEU A 364 4.78 -23.06 14.75
N CYS A 365 4.43 -24.35 14.78
CA CYS A 365 4.94 -25.30 13.79
C CYS A 365 4.48 -24.98 12.37
N PHE A 366 3.26 -24.47 12.22
CA PHE A 366 2.73 -24.04 10.93
C PHE A 366 3.47 -22.79 10.41
N GLU A 367 3.67 -21.77 11.22
CA GLU A 367 4.41 -20.56 10.87
C GLU A 367 5.84 -20.88 10.41
N ASP A 368 6.54 -21.76 11.14
CA ASP A 368 7.95 -22.08 10.85
C ASP A 368 8.15 -23.00 9.64
N TYR A 369 7.21 -23.91 9.36
CA TYR A 369 7.44 -24.97 8.36
C TYR A 369 6.48 -24.98 7.17
N VAL A 370 5.33 -24.33 7.26
CA VAL A 370 4.28 -24.43 6.24
C VAL A 370 4.11 -23.14 5.45
N GLU A 371 4.04 -22.00 6.12
CA GLU A 371 3.67 -20.72 5.47
C GLU A 371 4.51 -20.42 4.23
N GLU A 372 5.84 -20.46 4.34
CA GLU A 372 6.76 -20.11 3.25
C GLU A 372 6.63 -21.06 2.03
N ASN A 373 6.04 -22.23 2.22
CA ASN A 373 5.81 -23.23 1.17
C ASN A 373 4.48 -23.08 0.45
N LEU A 374 3.59 -22.19 0.90
CA LEU A 374 2.29 -21.92 0.28
C LEU A 374 2.42 -20.90 -0.86
N ILE A 375 3.00 -21.34 -1.97
CA ILE A 375 3.30 -20.46 -3.11
C ILE A 375 2.04 -20.11 -3.91
N GLN A 376 1.26 -21.14 -4.33
CA GLN A 376 -0.02 -20.93 -5.01
C GLN A 376 -1.11 -20.56 -4.02
N PRO A 377 -2.15 -19.80 -4.46
CA PRO A 377 -3.25 -19.43 -3.60
C PRO A 377 -3.82 -20.62 -2.85
N THR A 378 -3.80 -20.55 -1.52
CA THR A 378 -4.16 -21.66 -0.64
C THR A 378 -4.99 -21.15 0.53
N ILE A 379 -6.14 -21.77 0.76
CA ILE A 379 -6.98 -21.58 1.94
C ILE A 379 -6.52 -22.58 2.99
N VAL A 380 -6.03 -22.07 4.12
CA VAL A 380 -5.70 -22.85 5.32
C VAL A 380 -6.86 -22.71 6.29
N TYR A 381 -7.46 -23.81 6.71
CA TYR A 381 -8.63 -23.80 7.59
C TYR A 381 -8.44 -24.73 8.81
N GLY A 382 -9.40 -24.72 9.74
CA GLY A 382 -9.33 -25.52 10.94
C GLY A 382 -8.34 -24.99 11.98
N HIS A 383 -8.26 -23.66 12.09
CA HIS A 383 -7.43 -23.01 13.08
C HIS A 383 -7.85 -23.35 14.50
N PRO A 384 -6.91 -23.56 15.44
CA PRO A 384 -7.20 -23.87 16.83
C PRO A 384 -8.07 -22.80 17.52
N LYS A 385 -9.01 -23.26 18.36
CA LYS A 385 -9.85 -22.40 19.19
C LYS A 385 -9.05 -21.50 20.11
N GLU A 386 -7.92 -21.97 20.61
CA GLU A 386 -7.01 -21.28 21.51
C GLU A 386 -6.50 -19.95 20.95
N ILE A 387 -6.20 -19.91 19.65
CA ILE A 387 -5.70 -18.71 18.94
C ILE A 387 -6.78 -17.98 18.14
N SER A 388 -8.05 -18.29 18.36
CA SER A 388 -9.17 -17.76 17.55
C SER A 388 -10.32 -17.26 18.44
N PRO A 389 -10.09 -16.23 19.27
CA PRO A 389 -11.03 -15.83 20.34
C PRO A 389 -12.36 -15.26 19.83
N LEU A 390 -12.48 -14.85 18.55
CA LEU A 390 -13.67 -14.25 17.96
C LEU A 390 -14.37 -15.17 16.95
N ALA A 391 -13.74 -16.32 16.62
CA ALA A 391 -14.27 -17.26 15.65
C ALA A 391 -15.12 -18.36 16.32
N LYS A 392 -16.18 -18.80 15.62
CA LYS A 392 -17.08 -19.86 16.08
C LYS A 392 -16.35 -21.20 16.12
N ALA A 393 -16.56 -21.97 17.18
CA ALA A 393 -16.04 -23.33 17.26
C ALA A 393 -16.67 -24.24 16.21
N SER A 394 -15.86 -25.09 15.59
CA SER A 394 -16.35 -26.11 14.66
C SER A 394 -17.24 -27.13 15.38
N ARG A 395 -18.32 -27.52 14.72
CA ARG A 395 -19.20 -28.58 15.26
C ARG A 395 -18.59 -29.97 15.13
N GLU A 396 -17.74 -30.16 14.13
CA GLU A 396 -17.07 -31.44 13.86
C GLU A 396 -15.85 -31.65 14.75
N ASN A 397 -15.11 -30.59 15.01
CA ASN A 397 -13.95 -30.61 15.90
C ASN A 397 -14.01 -29.40 16.86
N PRO A 398 -14.47 -29.57 18.10
CA PRO A 398 -14.61 -28.49 19.08
C PRO A 398 -13.30 -27.81 19.51
N LEU A 399 -12.14 -28.40 19.20
CA LEU A 399 -10.82 -27.83 19.45
C LEU A 399 -10.38 -26.89 18.31
N ALA A 400 -11.03 -26.95 17.15
CA ALA A 400 -10.84 -26.08 16.01
C ALA A 400 -11.99 -25.08 15.87
N THR A 401 -11.79 -24.09 15.02
CA THR A 401 -12.78 -23.07 14.68
C THR A 401 -13.13 -23.10 13.20
N GLU A 402 -14.30 -22.56 12.86
CA GLU A 402 -14.70 -22.25 11.48
C GLU A 402 -13.97 -20.98 10.99
N ARG A 403 -12.65 -21.05 10.92
CA ARG A 403 -11.75 -19.96 10.50
C ARG A 403 -10.83 -20.44 9.39
N PHE A 404 -10.55 -19.55 8.47
CA PHE A 404 -9.52 -19.75 7.45
C PHE A 404 -8.58 -18.55 7.37
N GLU A 405 -7.40 -18.79 6.87
CA GLU A 405 -6.48 -17.79 6.35
C GLU A 405 -6.14 -18.13 4.90
N ALA A 406 -6.04 -17.10 4.05
CA ALA A 406 -5.67 -17.25 2.65
C ALA A 406 -4.23 -16.83 2.45
N PHE A 407 -3.42 -17.73 1.90
CA PHE A 407 -2.00 -17.50 1.64
C PHE A 407 -1.72 -17.42 0.14
N ILE A 408 -0.83 -16.51 -0.24
CA ILE A 408 -0.22 -16.41 -1.57
C ILE A 408 1.25 -16.10 -1.40
N TYR A 409 2.12 -16.89 -2.04
CA TYR A 409 3.57 -16.71 -2.01
C TYR A 409 4.14 -16.65 -0.58
N GLY A 410 3.69 -17.58 0.28
CA GLY A 410 4.12 -17.66 1.67
C GLY A 410 3.73 -16.46 2.52
N ARG A 411 2.63 -15.77 2.18
CA ARG A 411 2.14 -14.60 2.92
C ARG A 411 0.63 -14.67 3.07
N GLU A 412 0.16 -14.47 4.29
CA GLU A 412 -1.26 -14.28 4.56
C GLU A 412 -1.77 -13.05 3.80
N LEU A 413 -2.83 -13.21 3.04
CA LEU A 413 -3.55 -12.13 2.36
C LEU A 413 -4.85 -11.77 3.07
N ALA A 414 -5.57 -12.77 3.54
CA ALA A 414 -6.89 -12.61 4.13
C ALA A 414 -7.09 -13.58 5.29
N ASN A 415 -7.93 -13.16 6.25
CA ASN A 415 -8.39 -13.94 7.37
C ASN A 415 -9.91 -13.79 7.48
N GLY A 416 -10.63 -14.90 7.68
CA GLY A 416 -12.06 -14.86 7.81
C GLY A 416 -12.62 -16.06 8.55
N PHE A 417 -13.82 -15.93 9.07
CA PHE A 417 -14.45 -16.97 9.89
C PHE A 417 -15.96 -16.82 9.98
N SER A 418 -16.63 -17.91 10.40
CA SER A 418 -17.96 -17.82 10.99
C SER A 418 -17.83 -17.12 12.34
N GLU A 419 -18.56 -16.03 12.53
CA GLU A 419 -18.48 -15.21 13.73
C GLU A 419 -19.00 -15.96 14.97
N LEU A 420 -18.27 -15.84 16.07
CA LEU A 420 -18.77 -16.29 17.36
C LEU A 420 -19.97 -15.42 17.76
N ASN A 421 -21.15 -16.02 17.79
CA ASN A 421 -22.41 -15.33 18.07
C ASN A 421 -23.07 -15.78 19.39
N ASP A 422 -22.37 -16.59 20.20
CA ASP A 422 -22.77 -16.96 21.55
C ASP A 422 -22.14 -15.98 22.55
N PRO A 423 -22.94 -15.11 23.22
CA PRO A 423 -22.42 -14.13 24.16
C PRO A 423 -21.75 -14.74 25.39
N ILE A 424 -22.20 -15.97 25.78
CA ILE A 424 -21.66 -16.65 26.97
C ILE A 424 -20.24 -17.19 26.66
N ASP A 425 -20.08 -17.88 25.52
CA ASP A 425 -18.76 -18.34 25.04
C ASP A 425 -17.84 -17.15 24.77
N GLN A 426 -18.35 -16.07 24.15
CA GLN A 426 -17.53 -14.87 23.86
C GLN A 426 -17.01 -14.22 25.14
N LYS A 427 -17.87 -14.08 26.17
CA LYS A 427 -17.45 -13.54 27.46
C LYS A 427 -16.38 -14.40 28.10
N GLN A 428 -16.54 -15.73 28.06
CA GLN A 428 -15.55 -16.66 28.61
C GLN A 428 -14.20 -16.53 27.89
N ARG A 429 -14.20 -16.44 26.56
CA ARG A 429 -12.94 -16.25 25.80
C ARG A 429 -12.25 -14.94 26.10
N PHE A 430 -13.00 -13.84 26.29
CA PHE A 430 -12.39 -12.60 26.74
C PHE A 430 -11.79 -12.70 28.16
N LEU A 431 -12.43 -13.44 29.05
CA LEU A 431 -11.87 -13.71 30.38
C LEU A 431 -10.58 -14.54 30.30
N ASP A 432 -10.49 -15.48 29.38
CA ASP A 432 -9.28 -16.27 29.18
C ASP A 432 -8.16 -15.40 28.57
N GLN A 433 -8.46 -14.55 27.61
CA GLN A 433 -7.51 -13.55 27.05
C GLN A 433 -7.00 -12.55 28.12
N LEU A 434 -7.84 -12.15 29.10
CA LEU A 434 -7.38 -11.31 30.21
C LEU A 434 -6.32 -12.03 31.07
N LYS A 435 -6.43 -13.34 31.27
CA LYS A 435 -5.42 -14.13 32.02
C LYS A 435 -4.09 -14.17 31.26
N GLU A 436 -4.14 -14.35 29.93
CA GLU A 436 -2.95 -14.29 29.08
C GLU A 436 -2.28 -12.92 29.16
N ARG A 437 -3.08 -11.84 29.19
CA ARG A 437 -2.60 -10.48 29.35
C ARG A 437 -1.95 -10.26 30.72
N GLU A 438 -2.55 -10.76 31.80
CA GLU A 438 -1.97 -10.74 33.15
C GLU A 438 -0.68 -11.55 33.23
N ALA A 439 -0.53 -12.58 32.42
CA ALA A 439 0.69 -13.37 32.27
C ALA A 439 1.78 -12.70 31.41
N GLY A 440 1.49 -11.53 30.80
CA GLY A 440 2.46 -10.71 30.08
C GLY A 440 2.24 -10.61 28.57
N ASP A 441 1.17 -11.17 28.03
CA ASP A 441 0.81 -10.98 26.61
C ASP A 441 0.12 -9.65 26.38
N ASP A 442 0.88 -8.64 25.95
CA ASP A 442 0.37 -7.28 25.68
C ASP A 442 -0.56 -7.22 24.45
N GLU A 443 -0.59 -8.25 23.60
CA GLU A 443 -1.40 -8.33 22.38
C GLU A 443 -2.75 -9.00 22.62
N ALA A 444 -2.92 -9.72 23.72
CA ALA A 444 -4.16 -10.37 24.11
C ALA A 444 -5.33 -9.36 24.23
N HIS A 445 -6.53 -9.81 23.86
CA HIS A 445 -7.74 -8.98 23.86
C HIS A 445 -8.11 -8.44 25.23
N ARG A 446 -8.72 -7.26 25.25
CA ARG A 446 -9.32 -6.66 26.44
C ARG A 446 -10.80 -7.02 26.51
N MET A 447 -11.36 -6.98 27.72
CA MET A 447 -12.81 -7.10 27.91
C MET A 447 -13.52 -5.88 27.33
N ASP A 448 -14.48 -6.11 26.44
CA ASP A 448 -15.43 -5.12 25.95
C ASP A 448 -16.85 -5.57 26.33
N GLU A 449 -17.30 -5.12 27.52
CA GLU A 449 -18.62 -5.47 28.07
C GLU A 449 -19.76 -4.95 27.20
N ASP A 450 -19.59 -3.82 26.50
CA ASP A 450 -20.59 -3.29 25.57
C ASP A 450 -20.74 -4.20 24.32
N PHE A 451 -19.61 -4.75 23.84
CA PHE A 451 -19.68 -5.73 22.76
C PHE A 451 -20.39 -7.03 23.18
N VAL A 452 -20.10 -7.55 24.37
CA VAL A 452 -20.81 -8.72 24.91
C VAL A 452 -22.31 -8.41 25.04
N THR A 453 -22.66 -7.23 25.57
CA THR A 453 -24.05 -6.77 25.66
C THR A 453 -24.72 -6.70 24.27
N ALA A 454 -24.00 -6.21 23.25
CA ALA A 454 -24.52 -6.21 21.88
C ALA A 454 -24.84 -7.63 21.39
N LEU A 455 -23.98 -8.61 21.66
CA LEU A 455 -24.22 -10.02 21.32
C LEU A 455 -25.45 -10.59 22.04
N GLU A 456 -25.74 -10.16 23.27
CA GLU A 456 -26.94 -10.56 24.03
C GLU A 456 -28.25 -10.10 23.38
N TYR A 457 -28.22 -9.01 22.56
CA TYR A 457 -29.35 -8.63 21.72
C TYR A 457 -29.56 -9.52 20.49
N GLY A 458 -28.55 -10.36 20.16
CA GLY A 458 -28.61 -11.35 19.10
C GLY A 458 -27.81 -10.97 17.87
N LEU A 459 -26.65 -11.58 17.70
CA LEU A 459 -25.90 -11.58 16.45
C LEU A 459 -26.38 -12.77 15.61
N PRO A 460 -26.94 -12.56 14.39
CA PRO A 460 -27.26 -13.67 13.51
C PRO A 460 -26.01 -14.47 13.12
N PRO A 461 -26.14 -15.70 12.59
CA PRO A 461 -24.99 -16.35 11.94
C PRO A 461 -24.37 -15.38 10.94
N THR A 462 -23.07 -15.12 11.04
CA THR A 462 -22.41 -14.07 10.29
C THR A 462 -21.08 -14.57 9.76
N ALA A 463 -20.79 -14.29 8.49
CA ALA A 463 -19.48 -14.46 7.87
C ALA A 463 -18.68 -13.17 7.99
N GLY A 464 -17.51 -13.22 8.58
CA GLY A 464 -16.55 -12.12 8.66
C GLY A 464 -15.33 -12.37 7.78
N LEU A 465 -14.81 -11.31 7.19
CA LEU A 465 -13.64 -11.36 6.32
C LEU A 465 -12.80 -10.08 6.46
N GLY A 466 -11.50 -10.23 6.69
CA GLY A 466 -10.49 -9.18 6.58
C GLY A 466 -9.52 -9.47 5.43
N VAL A 467 -9.25 -8.48 4.58
CA VAL A 467 -8.25 -8.59 3.49
C VAL A 467 -7.25 -7.45 3.58
N GLY A 468 -5.97 -7.79 3.56
CA GLY A 468 -4.86 -6.83 3.53
C GLY A 468 -4.73 -6.18 2.16
N ILE A 469 -5.20 -4.94 2.02
CA ILE A 469 -5.17 -4.21 0.73
C ILE A 469 -3.75 -3.95 0.27
N ASP A 470 -2.85 -3.58 1.17
CA ASP A 470 -1.46 -3.34 0.81
C ASP A 470 -0.79 -4.61 0.25
N ARG A 471 -1.05 -5.78 0.85
CA ARG A 471 -0.55 -7.08 0.35
C ARG A 471 -1.16 -7.44 -1.00
N LEU A 472 -2.47 -7.26 -1.18
CA LEU A 472 -3.11 -7.48 -2.49
C LEU A 472 -2.48 -6.61 -3.57
N VAL A 473 -2.23 -5.34 -3.28
CA VAL A 473 -1.55 -4.43 -4.20
C VAL A 473 -0.13 -4.89 -4.50
N MET A 474 0.62 -5.37 -3.49
CA MET A 474 1.98 -5.93 -3.71
C MET A 474 1.95 -7.06 -4.72
N PHE A 475 1.04 -8.03 -4.58
CA PHE A 475 0.91 -9.15 -5.53
C PHE A 475 0.54 -8.68 -6.93
N LEU A 476 -0.45 -7.81 -7.05
CA LEU A 476 -0.96 -7.35 -8.36
C LEU A 476 -0.05 -6.33 -9.06
N THR A 477 0.98 -5.82 -8.39
CA THR A 477 1.95 -4.86 -8.96
C THR A 477 3.39 -5.37 -8.95
N ASP A 478 3.60 -6.64 -8.61
CA ASP A 478 4.93 -7.27 -8.47
C ASP A 478 5.86 -6.46 -7.55
N SER A 479 5.32 -5.97 -6.42
CA SER A 479 6.08 -5.17 -5.46
C SER A 479 6.59 -6.04 -4.31
N ALA A 480 7.91 -6.07 -4.09
CA ALA A 480 8.54 -6.96 -3.11
C ALA A 480 8.30 -6.49 -1.66
N SER A 481 8.16 -5.18 -1.44
CA SER A 481 8.03 -4.55 -0.13
C SER A 481 6.73 -3.75 -0.01
N ILE A 482 6.12 -3.77 1.17
CA ILE A 482 4.97 -2.91 1.50
C ILE A 482 5.28 -1.42 1.29
N ARG A 483 6.55 -1.02 1.45
CA ARG A 483 6.99 0.36 1.21
C ARG A 483 6.89 0.77 -0.26
N ASP A 484 6.93 -0.18 -1.19
CA ASP A 484 6.78 0.10 -2.62
C ASP A 484 5.37 0.52 -2.97
N VAL A 485 4.38 0.03 -2.22
CA VAL A 485 2.95 0.29 -2.45
C VAL A 485 2.35 1.37 -1.53
N LEU A 486 3.14 1.92 -0.62
CA LEU A 486 2.80 3.08 0.21
C LEU A 486 3.46 4.33 -0.35
N LEU A 487 2.68 5.42 -0.54
CA LEU A 487 3.23 6.68 -1.02
C LEU A 487 4.28 7.24 -0.06
N PHE A 488 3.99 7.25 1.22
CA PHE A 488 4.88 7.75 2.27
C PHE A 488 4.92 6.73 3.43
N PRO A 489 5.74 5.66 3.30
CA PRO A 489 5.90 4.70 4.39
C PRO A 489 6.58 5.35 5.59
N LEU A 490 6.30 4.86 6.79
CA LEU A 490 7.04 5.29 7.98
C LEU A 490 8.49 4.79 7.88
N MET A 491 9.43 5.72 8.03
CA MET A 491 10.87 5.43 7.96
C MET A 491 11.51 5.70 9.32
N LYS A 492 12.54 4.91 9.65
CA LYS A 492 13.36 5.22 10.84
C LYS A 492 13.95 6.63 10.69
N PRO A 493 14.02 7.44 11.78
CA PRO A 493 14.68 8.73 11.73
C PRO A 493 16.13 8.57 11.24
N GLU A 494 16.58 9.49 10.38
CA GLU A 494 18.01 9.57 10.07
C GLU A 494 18.77 9.99 11.33
N ALA A 495 19.96 9.41 11.54
CA ALA A 495 20.85 9.89 12.57
C ALA A 495 21.08 11.39 12.36
N PRO A 496 21.02 12.23 13.41
CA PRO A 496 21.28 13.65 13.27
C PRO A 496 22.65 13.81 12.59
N LYS A 497 22.68 14.49 11.43
CA LYS A 497 23.94 14.94 10.84
C LYS A 497 24.53 15.90 11.87
N HIS A 498 25.61 15.52 12.54
CA HIS A 498 26.38 16.42 13.36
C HIS A 498 26.84 17.56 12.44
N PHE A 499 26.15 18.69 12.51
CA PHE A 499 26.75 19.95 12.11
C PHE A 499 27.82 20.21 13.18
N GLU A 500 29.07 19.91 12.87
CA GLU A 500 30.17 20.51 13.59
C GLU A 500 30.01 22.02 13.38
N ALA A 501 29.52 22.70 14.40
CA ALA A 501 29.65 24.13 14.48
C ALA A 501 31.16 24.41 14.46
N GLU A 502 31.64 25.02 13.36
CA GLU A 502 32.94 25.65 13.38
C GLU A 502 32.86 26.70 14.49
N GLU A 503 33.51 26.42 15.62
CA GLU A 503 33.84 27.44 16.62
C GLU A 503 34.70 28.47 15.90
N ALA A 504 34.12 29.63 15.62
CA ALA A 504 34.87 30.80 15.23
C ALA A 504 35.67 31.27 16.45
N GLU A 505 36.99 31.10 16.42
CA GLU A 505 37.94 31.88 17.23
C GLU A 505 38.01 33.33 16.76
#